data_ce1a8615fb42c61c17a0504298b3e2f8
#
_entry.id   ce1a8615fb42c61c17a0504298b3e2f8
#
_cell.length_a   1.000
_cell.length_b   1.000
_cell.length_c   1.000
_cell.angle_alpha   90.00
_cell.angle_beta   90.00
_cell.angle_gamma   90.00
#
_symmetry.space_group_name_H-M   'P 1'
#
loop_
_entity.id
_entity.type
_entity.pdbx_description
1 polymer ?
#
loop_
_entity_poly.entity_id
_entity_poly.type
_entity_poly.pdbx_seq_one_letter_code
_entity_poly.pdbx_strand_id
1 'polypeptide(L)'
;MALRDVPLGIVLAGGEGKRLMPLTADRAKPAVPFAGSYRLIDFVLSNLVNADLRRIAVLTQYKSHSLDRHITTTWRMSTLLGNYVTPVPAQQRLGPRWYTGSADAILQNFNLIHDENPKDVLVFGADHVYRMDPMQMFEQHRETNAGITIAAIRVPRAEATEFGCIELADDGITIKAFHEKPANPPAMPGHPDLTLVSMGNYIFRRDVMEEALILDSENLESRHDIGGNIIPMLTAQGQAKVYDFANNVVPGETPRD
;
A
#
# COMPACT_ATOMS: atom_id res chain seq x y z
N MET A 1 16.42 4.90 17.15
CA MET A 1 16.53 4.57 15.72
C MET A 1 17.33 5.65 15.01
N ALA A 2 18.40 5.32 14.28
CA ALA A 2 19.16 6.34 13.54
C ALA A 2 18.24 6.95 12.46
N LEU A 3 18.45 8.22 12.10
CA LEU A 3 17.60 8.93 11.10
C LEU A 3 17.48 8.18 9.75
N ARG A 4 18.47 7.33 9.41
CA ARG A 4 18.48 6.50 8.19
C ARG A 4 17.68 5.20 8.29
N ASP A 5 17.14 4.85 9.47
CA ASP A 5 16.37 3.62 9.69
C ASP A 5 14.86 3.88 9.78
N VAL A 6 14.42 5.13 9.61
CA VAL A 6 12.99 5.47 9.53
C VAL A 6 12.52 5.20 8.10
N PRO A 7 11.53 4.32 7.90
CA PRO A 7 11.01 4.08 6.57
C PRO A 7 10.22 5.28 6.03
N LEU A 8 10.13 5.38 4.70
CA LEU A 8 9.28 6.35 4.03
C LEU A 8 7.88 5.75 3.82
N GLY A 9 6.84 6.46 4.20
CA GLY A 9 5.46 6.13 3.87
C GLY A 9 5.04 6.75 2.53
N ILE A 10 4.56 5.93 1.62
CA ILE A 10 3.90 6.37 0.38
C ILE A 10 2.44 5.93 0.45
N VAL A 11 1.52 6.89 0.37
CA VAL A 11 0.08 6.62 0.35
C VAL A 11 -0.45 6.85 -1.06
N LEU A 12 -1.01 5.80 -1.67
CA LEU A 12 -1.57 5.84 -3.02
C LEU A 12 -3.01 6.35 -2.97
N ALA A 13 -3.25 7.54 -3.48
CA ALA A 13 -4.53 8.25 -3.41
C ALA A 13 -5.06 8.72 -4.80
N GLY A 14 -4.61 8.08 -5.89
CA GLY A 14 -4.89 8.51 -7.27
C GLY A 14 -6.15 7.93 -7.93
N GLY A 15 -6.86 6.99 -7.29
CA GLY A 15 -7.98 6.27 -7.91
C GLY A 15 -9.24 7.12 -8.15
N GLU A 16 -9.93 6.91 -9.28
CA GLU A 16 -11.17 7.61 -9.65
C GLU A 16 -12.37 7.33 -8.71
N GLY A 17 -12.42 6.13 -8.10
CA GLY A 17 -13.49 5.76 -7.17
C GLY A 17 -14.87 5.58 -7.78
N LYS A 18 -14.99 5.14 -9.03
CA LYS A 18 -16.26 4.98 -9.79
C LYS A 18 -17.36 4.24 -9.01
N ARG A 19 -16.98 3.25 -8.20
CA ARG A 19 -17.93 2.43 -7.39
C ARG A 19 -18.64 3.22 -6.30
N LEU A 20 -18.12 4.39 -5.90
CA LEU A 20 -18.71 5.25 -4.87
C LEU A 20 -19.50 6.44 -5.44
N MET A 21 -19.84 6.44 -6.72
CA MET A 21 -20.74 7.46 -7.29
C MET A 21 -22.08 7.49 -6.54
N PRO A 22 -22.67 8.67 -6.26
CA PRO A 22 -22.23 10.01 -6.65
C PRO A 22 -21.21 10.68 -5.69
N LEU A 23 -20.76 10.01 -4.61
CA LEU A 23 -19.88 10.61 -3.60
C LEU A 23 -18.53 11.06 -4.19
N THR A 24 -18.10 10.45 -5.29
CA THR A 24 -16.84 10.73 -6.01
C THR A 24 -17.07 11.59 -7.27
N ALA A 25 -18.26 12.16 -7.45
CA ALA A 25 -18.54 13.02 -8.60
C ALA A 25 -17.57 14.19 -8.73
N ASP A 26 -17.21 14.84 -7.60
CA ASP A 26 -16.38 16.04 -7.58
C ASP A 26 -15.12 15.93 -6.73
N ARG A 27 -14.78 14.71 -6.26
CA ARG A 27 -13.63 14.46 -5.38
C ARG A 27 -13.01 13.09 -5.57
N ALA A 28 -11.73 12.97 -5.23
CA ALA A 28 -11.06 11.66 -5.15
C ALA A 28 -11.70 10.77 -4.07
N LYS A 29 -11.67 9.43 -4.27
CA LYS A 29 -12.20 8.45 -3.30
C LYS A 29 -11.66 8.65 -1.88
N PRO A 30 -10.35 8.86 -1.65
CA PRO A 30 -9.81 9.11 -0.32
C PRO A 30 -10.34 10.37 0.38
N ALA A 31 -10.90 11.32 -0.38
CA ALA A 31 -11.50 12.55 0.15
C ALA A 31 -12.98 12.41 0.54
N VAL A 32 -13.58 11.24 0.36
CA VAL A 32 -14.98 11.00 0.74
C VAL A 32 -15.13 11.14 2.25
N PRO A 33 -16.09 11.95 2.74
CA PRO A 33 -16.36 12.10 4.17
C PRO A 33 -16.78 10.81 4.83
N PHE A 34 -16.31 10.58 6.06
CA PHE A 34 -16.65 9.44 6.89
C PHE A 34 -16.95 9.92 8.32
N ALA A 35 -18.04 9.44 8.91
CA ALA A 35 -18.44 9.77 10.28
C ALA A 35 -18.41 11.28 10.61
N GLY A 36 -18.79 12.13 9.67
CA GLY A 36 -18.89 13.58 9.85
C GLY A 36 -17.58 14.34 9.61
N SER A 37 -16.60 14.26 10.49
CA SER A 37 -15.38 15.07 10.46
C SER A 37 -14.22 14.45 9.68
N TYR A 38 -14.20 13.11 9.55
CA TYR A 38 -13.10 12.39 8.95
C TYR A 38 -13.29 12.20 7.43
N ARG A 39 -12.22 11.81 6.77
CA ARG A 39 -12.21 11.31 5.39
C ARG A 39 -11.58 9.92 5.34
N LEU A 40 -11.80 9.16 4.27
CA LEU A 40 -11.23 7.81 4.15
C LEU A 40 -9.71 7.78 4.33
N ILE A 41 -9.00 8.80 3.83
CA ILE A 41 -7.55 8.88 3.99
C ILE A 41 -7.09 9.00 5.45
N ASP A 42 -7.91 9.51 6.35
CA ASP A 42 -7.52 9.71 7.74
C ASP A 42 -7.25 8.39 8.47
N PHE A 43 -7.83 7.28 8.01
CA PHE A 43 -7.57 5.95 8.59
C PHE A 43 -6.14 5.51 8.33
N VAL A 44 -5.68 5.53 7.08
CA VAL A 44 -4.31 5.13 6.76
C VAL A 44 -3.29 6.09 7.36
N LEU A 45 -3.54 7.39 7.33
CA LEU A 45 -2.65 8.38 7.94
C LEU A 45 -2.58 8.21 9.46
N SER A 46 -3.71 7.94 10.13
CA SER A 46 -3.75 7.66 11.56
C SER A 46 -2.94 6.41 11.92
N ASN A 47 -3.09 5.32 11.16
CA ASN A 47 -2.33 4.10 11.38
C ASN A 47 -0.82 4.36 11.30
N LEU A 48 -0.36 5.08 10.26
CA LEU A 48 1.05 5.39 10.06
C LEU A 48 1.58 6.33 11.16
N VAL A 49 0.87 7.41 11.46
CA VAL A 49 1.31 8.41 12.45
C VAL A 49 1.31 7.86 13.87
N ASN A 50 0.33 7.04 14.24
CA ASN A 50 0.27 6.38 15.54
C ASN A 50 1.40 5.37 15.75
N ALA A 51 1.91 4.80 14.67
CA ALA A 51 3.09 3.93 14.65
C ALA A 51 4.43 4.70 14.55
N ASP A 52 4.41 6.01 14.80
CA ASP A 52 5.57 6.93 14.70
C ASP A 52 6.20 7.05 13.31
N LEU A 53 5.47 6.62 12.28
CA LEU A 53 5.84 6.75 10.87
C LEU A 53 5.34 8.10 10.34
N ARG A 54 6.19 9.12 10.43
CA ARG A 54 5.80 10.53 10.24
C ARG A 54 6.42 11.20 9.03
N ARG A 55 7.02 10.44 8.12
CA ARG A 55 7.49 10.89 6.81
C ARG A 55 6.62 10.25 5.76
N ILE A 56 5.59 10.99 5.31
CA ILE A 56 4.53 10.43 4.46
C ILE A 56 4.33 11.32 3.25
N ALA A 57 4.51 10.73 2.06
CA ALA A 57 4.13 11.31 0.78
C ALA A 57 2.80 10.70 0.32
N VAL A 58 1.82 11.52 0.00
CA VAL A 58 0.51 11.09 -0.51
C VAL A 58 0.46 11.37 -2.01
N LEU A 59 0.55 10.33 -2.83
CA LEU A 59 0.52 10.48 -4.29
C LEU A 59 -0.92 10.68 -4.77
N THR A 60 -1.20 11.87 -5.29
CA THR A 60 -2.55 12.26 -5.74
C THR A 60 -2.59 12.48 -7.25
N GLN A 61 -3.74 12.26 -7.87
CA GLN A 61 -3.93 12.47 -9.29
C GLN A 61 -5.33 12.99 -9.62
N TYR A 62 -6.35 12.16 -9.46
CA TYR A 62 -7.70 12.45 -9.90
C TYR A 62 -8.46 13.30 -8.89
N LYS A 63 -9.00 14.47 -9.31
CA LYS A 63 -9.84 15.38 -8.50
C LYS A 63 -9.28 15.64 -7.09
N SER A 64 -7.96 15.87 -7.00
CA SER A 64 -7.24 15.88 -5.73
C SER A 64 -7.45 17.14 -4.88
N HIS A 65 -7.92 18.27 -5.45
CA HIS A 65 -7.97 19.56 -4.76
C HIS A 65 -8.53 19.50 -3.32
N SER A 66 -9.69 18.84 -3.14
CA SER A 66 -10.31 18.75 -1.81
C SER A 66 -9.54 17.82 -0.87
N LEU A 67 -8.81 16.84 -1.42
CA LEU A 67 -7.94 15.93 -0.68
C LEU A 67 -6.66 16.66 -0.25
N ASP A 68 -5.99 17.33 -1.16
CA ASP A 68 -4.76 18.09 -0.92
C ASP A 68 -4.99 19.16 0.15
N ARG A 69 -6.12 19.89 0.05
CA ARG A 69 -6.54 20.86 1.05
C ARG A 69 -6.75 20.21 2.43
N HIS A 70 -7.42 19.05 2.49
CA HIS A 70 -7.64 18.35 3.75
C HIS A 70 -6.32 17.92 4.39
N ILE A 71 -5.42 17.32 3.64
CA ILE A 71 -4.11 16.88 4.13
C ILE A 71 -3.33 18.07 4.68
N THR A 72 -3.20 19.14 3.91
CA THR A 72 -2.39 20.31 4.29
C THR A 72 -2.96 21.10 5.48
N THR A 73 -4.27 21.02 5.74
CA THR A 73 -4.89 21.71 6.87
C THR A 73 -4.99 20.86 8.12
N THR A 74 -5.18 19.55 7.99
CA THR A 74 -5.47 18.62 9.10
C THR A 74 -4.21 17.90 9.58
N TRP A 75 -3.33 17.46 8.67
CA TRP A 75 -2.17 16.66 8.98
C TRP A 75 -0.87 17.47 9.05
N ARG A 76 -0.89 18.51 9.88
CA ARG A 76 0.29 19.37 10.09
C ARG A 76 1.27 18.72 11.05
N MET A 77 2.48 18.42 10.56
CA MET A 77 3.56 17.86 11.35
C MET A 77 4.63 18.92 11.67
N SER A 78 5.48 18.62 12.65
CA SER A 78 6.61 19.48 12.99
C SER A 78 7.75 19.27 11.99
N THR A 79 7.93 20.22 11.08
CA THR A 79 9.01 20.20 10.08
C THR A 79 10.39 20.35 10.71
N LEU A 80 10.50 20.97 11.89
CA LEU A 80 11.74 21.04 12.65
C LEU A 80 12.29 19.65 13.06
N LEU A 81 11.40 18.68 13.18
CA LEU A 81 11.76 17.29 13.49
C LEU A 81 11.89 16.42 12.23
N GLY A 82 11.81 17.01 11.04
CA GLY A 82 11.82 16.28 9.77
C GLY A 82 10.56 15.46 9.51
N ASN A 83 9.45 15.77 10.19
CA ASN A 83 8.18 15.09 10.03
C ASN A 83 7.30 15.82 9.02
N TYR A 84 6.61 15.10 8.17
CA TYR A 84 5.67 15.66 7.20
C TYR A 84 4.60 14.66 6.75
N VAL A 85 3.45 15.18 6.38
CA VAL A 85 2.44 14.52 5.53
C VAL A 85 2.19 15.47 4.36
N THR A 86 2.67 15.11 3.17
CA THR A 86 2.67 16.01 2.02
C THR A 86 1.91 15.40 0.84
N PRO A 87 0.90 16.08 0.27
CA PRO A 87 0.31 15.67 -1.00
C PRO A 87 1.31 15.93 -2.14
N VAL A 88 1.46 14.96 -3.01
CA VAL A 88 2.33 15.01 -4.19
C VAL A 88 1.47 14.72 -5.42
N PRO A 89 0.98 15.76 -6.10
CA PRO A 89 0.20 15.59 -7.31
C PRO A 89 1.06 15.08 -8.45
N ALA A 90 0.44 14.36 -9.40
CA ALA A 90 1.11 13.86 -10.59
C ALA A 90 1.74 15.03 -11.39
N GLN A 91 3.04 14.92 -11.70
CA GLN A 91 3.83 16.00 -12.30
C GLN A 91 4.33 15.71 -13.72
N GLN A 92 3.91 14.58 -14.32
CA GLN A 92 4.29 14.21 -15.69
C GLN A 92 5.84 14.16 -15.91
N ARG A 93 6.59 13.66 -14.93
CA ARG A 93 8.07 13.67 -14.95
C ARG A 93 8.67 12.78 -16.03
N LEU A 94 7.97 11.71 -16.42
CA LEU A 94 8.39 10.77 -17.47
C LEU A 94 7.64 11.01 -18.80
N GLY A 95 7.47 12.27 -19.18
CA GLY A 95 6.76 12.69 -20.40
C GLY A 95 5.34 13.16 -20.11
N PRO A 96 4.59 13.62 -21.14
CA PRO A 96 3.27 14.26 -20.99
C PRO A 96 2.17 13.22 -20.73
N ARG A 97 2.33 12.40 -19.72
CA ARG A 97 1.38 11.36 -19.32
C ARG A 97 1.13 11.37 -17.82
N TRP A 98 -0.10 11.05 -17.44
CA TRP A 98 -0.48 10.79 -16.06
C TRP A 98 0.02 9.42 -15.61
N TYR A 99 -0.14 9.09 -14.31
CA TYR A 99 0.15 7.74 -13.81
C TYR A 99 -0.72 6.72 -14.53
N THR A 100 -0.09 5.72 -15.13
CA THR A 100 -0.77 4.64 -15.85
C THR A 100 -1.19 3.50 -14.93
N GLY A 101 -0.50 3.36 -13.79
CA GLY A 101 -0.80 2.37 -12.75
C GLY A 101 -0.15 2.76 -11.43
N SER A 102 -0.34 1.93 -10.41
CA SER A 102 0.18 2.17 -9.06
C SER A 102 1.71 2.08 -9.00
N ALA A 103 2.33 1.21 -9.79
CA ALA A 103 3.78 1.09 -9.93
C ALA A 103 4.38 2.32 -10.63
N ASP A 104 3.76 2.77 -11.72
CA ASP A 104 4.19 3.98 -12.44
C ASP A 104 4.07 5.25 -11.56
N ALA A 105 3.07 5.30 -10.67
CA ALA A 105 2.96 6.41 -9.72
C ALA A 105 4.18 6.52 -8.80
N ILE A 106 4.72 5.40 -8.33
CA ILE A 106 5.93 5.38 -7.51
C ILE A 106 7.16 5.69 -8.35
N LEU A 107 7.29 5.10 -9.53
CA LEU A 107 8.40 5.33 -10.45
C LEU A 107 8.56 6.81 -10.81
N GLN A 108 7.45 7.49 -11.15
CA GLN A 108 7.48 8.93 -11.46
C GLN A 108 7.87 9.81 -10.26
N ASN A 109 7.91 9.26 -9.05
CA ASN A 109 8.28 9.95 -7.82
C ASN A 109 9.55 9.39 -7.15
N PHE A 110 10.41 8.72 -7.89
CA PHE A 110 11.69 8.20 -7.37
C PHE A 110 12.56 9.26 -6.71
N ASN A 111 12.48 10.52 -7.16
CA ASN A 111 13.19 11.60 -6.51
C ASN A 111 12.87 11.73 -5.01
N LEU A 112 11.61 11.52 -4.60
CA LEU A 112 11.24 11.55 -3.18
C LEU A 112 11.93 10.44 -2.40
N ILE A 113 12.04 9.25 -3.00
CA ILE A 113 12.70 8.10 -2.40
C ILE A 113 14.21 8.33 -2.32
N HIS A 114 14.81 8.91 -3.37
CA HIS A 114 16.23 9.22 -3.40
C HIS A 114 16.60 10.34 -2.41
N ASP A 115 15.78 11.39 -2.29
CA ASP A 115 16.00 12.50 -1.38
C ASP A 115 15.94 12.04 0.10
N GLU A 116 14.96 11.20 0.45
CA GLU A 116 14.79 10.64 1.79
C GLU A 116 15.76 9.49 2.10
N ASN A 117 16.22 8.79 1.07
CA ASN A 117 17.17 7.66 1.13
C ASN A 117 16.83 6.61 2.19
N PRO A 118 15.57 6.13 2.29
CA PRO A 118 15.15 5.12 3.24
C PRO A 118 15.73 3.74 2.87
N LYS A 119 15.82 2.81 3.83
CA LYS A 119 16.10 1.39 3.55
C LYS A 119 14.86 0.66 3.05
N ASP A 120 13.71 1.03 3.64
CA ASP A 120 12.43 0.39 3.38
C ASP A 120 11.37 1.46 3.06
N VAL A 121 10.43 1.11 2.20
CA VAL A 121 9.32 1.96 1.77
C VAL A 121 8.00 1.26 2.05
N LEU A 122 7.13 1.91 2.83
CA LEU A 122 5.76 1.47 3.03
C LEU A 122 4.87 2.07 1.94
N VAL A 123 4.14 1.23 1.23
CA VAL A 123 3.21 1.64 0.16
C VAL A 123 1.81 1.19 0.56
N PHE A 124 0.96 2.13 0.94
CA PHE A 124 -0.37 1.85 1.47
C PHE A 124 -1.47 2.49 0.62
N GLY A 125 -2.57 1.77 0.44
CA GLY A 125 -3.78 2.29 -0.21
C GLY A 125 -4.57 3.23 0.72
N ALA A 126 -5.18 4.26 0.14
CA ALA A 126 -5.97 5.28 0.88
C ALA A 126 -7.48 5.07 0.75
N ASP A 127 -7.95 3.89 0.42
CA ASP A 127 -9.31 3.69 -0.08
C ASP A 127 -10.17 2.72 0.74
N HIS A 128 -9.68 2.28 1.90
CA HIS A 128 -10.40 1.39 2.82
C HIS A 128 -10.25 1.81 4.29
N VAL A 129 -11.14 1.30 5.13
CA VAL A 129 -11.24 1.61 6.56
C VAL A 129 -10.74 0.43 7.37
N TYR A 130 -9.69 0.63 8.15
CA TYR A 130 -9.11 -0.40 9.01
C TYR A 130 -8.28 0.24 10.13
N ARG A 131 -8.02 -0.52 11.20
CA ARG A 131 -7.06 -0.16 12.25
C ARG A 131 -5.92 -1.16 12.21
N MET A 132 -4.70 -0.66 12.19
CA MET A 132 -3.48 -1.45 12.08
C MET A 132 -2.33 -0.75 12.81
N ASP A 133 -1.49 -1.52 13.46
CA ASP A 133 -0.13 -1.10 13.82
C ASP A 133 0.83 -1.58 12.71
N PRO A 134 1.26 -0.69 11.79
CA PRO A 134 2.16 -1.07 10.70
C PRO A 134 3.54 -1.53 11.16
N MET A 135 3.96 -1.19 12.41
CA MET A 135 5.28 -1.58 12.91
C MET A 135 5.39 -3.09 13.08
N GLN A 136 4.32 -3.80 13.45
CA GLN A 136 4.34 -5.26 13.55
C GLN A 136 4.61 -5.93 12.20
N MET A 137 4.01 -5.40 11.13
CA MET A 137 4.32 -5.86 9.77
C MET A 137 5.76 -5.49 9.36
N PHE A 138 6.24 -4.32 9.76
CA PHE A 138 7.60 -3.86 9.47
C PHE A 138 8.66 -4.69 10.18
N GLU A 139 8.42 -5.08 11.42
CA GLU A 139 9.29 -5.99 12.19
C GLU A 139 9.40 -7.34 11.49
N GLN A 140 8.27 -7.96 11.11
CA GLN A 140 8.28 -9.21 10.34
C GLN A 140 9.00 -9.06 9.00
N HIS A 141 8.80 -7.94 8.29
CA HIS A 141 9.49 -7.66 7.02
C HIS A 141 11.01 -7.70 7.18
N ARG A 142 11.53 -7.09 8.24
CA ARG A 142 12.97 -7.08 8.53
C ARG A 142 13.50 -8.43 9.03
N GLU A 143 12.77 -9.11 9.89
CA GLU A 143 13.13 -10.43 10.41
C GLU A 143 13.21 -11.48 9.30
N THR A 144 12.31 -11.43 8.32
CA THR A 144 12.27 -12.35 7.19
C THR A 144 13.19 -11.94 6.03
N ASN A 145 13.84 -10.77 6.12
CA ASN A 145 14.64 -10.17 5.04
C ASN A 145 13.92 -10.19 3.68
N ALA A 146 12.62 -9.88 3.69
CA ALA A 146 11.79 -9.92 2.50
C ALA A 146 12.17 -8.81 1.51
N GLY A 147 12.01 -9.07 0.21
CA GLY A 147 12.05 -8.01 -0.81
C GLY A 147 10.76 -7.19 -0.80
N ILE A 148 9.62 -7.88 -0.63
CA ILE A 148 8.30 -7.30 -0.40
C ILE A 148 7.56 -8.11 0.67
N THR A 149 6.86 -7.41 1.59
CA THR A 149 5.85 -7.99 2.48
C THR A 149 4.49 -7.44 2.12
N ILE A 150 3.48 -8.30 2.04
CA ILE A 150 2.11 -7.97 1.65
C ILE A 150 1.20 -8.22 2.83
N ALA A 151 0.50 -7.19 3.31
CA ALA A 151 -0.56 -7.39 4.29
C ALA A 151 -1.76 -8.08 3.63
N ALA A 152 -2.26 -9.13 4.27
CA ALA A 152 -3.37 -9.93 3.77
C ALA A 152 -4.41 -10.20 4.85
N ILE A 153 -5.68 -10.28 4.44
CA ILE A 153 -6.79 -10.70 5.29
C ILE A 153 -7.35 -12.04 4.81
N ARG A 154 -7.92 -12.77 5.76
CA ARG A 154 -8.65 -14.02 5.50
C ARG A 154 -10.07 -13.70 5.09
N VAL A 155 -10.51 -14.22 3.95
CA VAL A 155 -11.89 -14.06 3.46
C VAL A 155 -12.44 -15.38 2.96
N PRO A 156 -13.78 -15.57 2.94
CA PRO A 156 -14.39 -16.72 2.27
C PRO A 156 -13.98 -16.77 0.79
N ARG A 157 -13.58 -17.93 0.29
CA ARG A 157 -13.14 -18.10 -1.10
C ARG A 157 -14.17 -17.62 -2.12
N ALA A 158 -15.47 -17.82 -1.83
CA ALA A 158 -16.56 -17.38 -2.70
C ALA A 158 -16.62 -15.86 -2.88
N GLU A 159 -16.09 -15.08 -1.94
CA GLU A 159 -16.09 -13.62 -1.95
C GLU A 159 -14.78 -13.03 -2.51
N ALA A 160 -13.78 -13.87 -2.78
CA ALA A 160 -12.42 -13.42 -3.08
C ALA A 160 -12.15 -13.12 -4.56
N THR A 161 -13.08 -13.38 -5.47
CA THR A 161 -12.89 -13.27 -6.93
C THR A 161 -12.57 -11.86 -7.44
N GLU A 162 -12.84 -10.83 -6.64
CA GLU A 162 -12.55 -9.42 -6.98
C GLU A 162 -11.22 -8.91 -6.40
N PHE A 163 -10.45 -9.77 -5.73
CA PHE A 163 -9.22 -9.41 -5.02
C PHE A 163 -7.99 -10.14 -5.57
N GLY A 164 -6.81 -9.59 -5.26
CA GLY A 164 -5.55 -10.31 -5.43
C GLY A 164 -5.41 -11.39 -4.37
N CYS A 165 -5.44 -12.65 -4.77
CA CYS A 165 -5.38 -13.81 -3.89
C CYS A 165 -3.98 -14.37 -3.76
N ILE A 166 -3.62 -14.81 -2.56
CA ILE A 166 -2.28 -15.27 -2.18
C ILE A 166 -2.30 -16.79 -1.98
N GLU A 167 -1.44 -17.49 -2.70
CA GLU A 167 -1.11 -18.90 -2.46
C GLU A 167 0.18 -18.98 -1.65
N LEU A 168 0.14 -19.66 -0.50
CA LEU A 168 1.29 -19.80 0.39
C LEU A 168 2.13 -21.03 0.06
N ALA A 169 3.42 -20.95 0.34
CA ALA A 169 4.30 -22.09 0.48
C ALA A 169 4.08 -22.79 1.85
N ASP A 170 4.74 -23.94 2.04
CA ASP A 170 4.58 -24.77 3.24
C ASP A 170 5.05 -24.09 4.55
N ASP A 171 5.87 -23.05 4.45
CA ASP A 171 6.34 -22.27 5.61
C ASP A 171 5.28 -21.30 6.15
N GLY A 172 4.15 -21.14 5.47
CA GLY A 172 3.05 -20.27 5.86
C GLY A 172 3.32 -18.77 5.75
N ILE A 173 4.50 -18.36 5.26
CA ILE A 173 4.93 -16.94 5.16
C ILE A 173 5.35 -16.61 3.72
N THR A 174 6.01 -17.52 3.03
CA THR A 174 6.45 -17.29 1.64
C THR A 174 5.26 -17.36 0.70
N ILE A 175 5.15 -16.37 -0.18
CA ILE A 175 4.14 -16.37 -1.23
C ILE A 175 4.67 -17.24 -2.38
N LYS A 176 3.95 -18.32 -2.67
CA LYS A 176 4.23 -19.24 -3.76
C LYS A 176 3.68 -18.71 -5.09
N ALA A 177 2.47 -18.15 -5.07
CA ALA A 177 1.85 -17.50 -6.22
C ALA A 177 0.91 -16.37 -5.80
N PHE A 178 0.79 -15.37 -6.66
CA PHE A 178 -0.16 -14.28 -6.52
C PHE A 178 -1.10 -14.28 -7.73
N HIS A 179 -2.39 -14.35 -7.48
CA HIS A 179 -3.43 -14.46 -8.50
C HIS A 179 -4.32 -13.22 -8.48
N GLU A 180 -4.20 -12.36 -9.47
CA GLU A 180 -5.06 -11.18 -9.58
C GLU A 180 -6.48 -11.60 -10.05
N LYS A 181 -7.46 -11.42 -9.18
CA LYS A 181 -8.89 -11.69 -9.43
C LYS A 181 -9.17 -13.07 -10.05
N PRO A 182 -8.73 -14.16 -9.42
CA PRO A 182 -8.90 -15.48 -9.99
C PRO A 182 -10.37 -15.93 -9.92
N ALA A 183 -10.83 -16.61 -10.96
CA ALA A 183 -12.16 -17.22 -10.95
C ALA A 183 -12.30 -18.34 -9.88
N ASN A 184 -11.18 -18.99 -9.52
CA ASN A 184 -11.12 -20.00 -8.48
C ASN A 184 -9.98 -19.65 -7.49
N PRO A 185 -10.26 -18.88 -6.42
CA PRO A 185 -9.27 -18.49 -5.44
C PRO A 185 -8.59 -19.68 -4.76
N PRO A 186 -7.27 -19.66 -4.48
CA PRO A 186 -6.56 -20.73 -3.79
C PRO A 186 -7.08 -20.89 -2.36
N ALA A 187 -7.07 -22.11 -1.83
CA ALA A 187 -7.40 -22.35 -0.45
C ALA A 187 -6.22 -21.99 0.47
N MET A 188 -6.52 -21.47 1.65
CA MET A 188 -5.53 -21.29 2.71
C MET A 188 -5.15 -22.65 3.33
N PRO A 189 -3.88 -22.94 3.62
CA PRO A 189 -3.48 -24.16 4.29
C PRO A 189 -4.24 -24.37 5.61
N GLY A 190 -4.83 -25.55 5.79
CA GLY A 190 -5.65 -25.90 6.95
C GLY A 190 -7.08 -25.32 6.98
N HIS A 191 -7.42 -24.43 6.03
CA HIS A 191 -8.73 -23.76 5.94
C HIS A 191 -9.27 -23.76 4.51
N PRO A 192 -9.89 -24.86 4.03
CA PRO A 192 -10.28 -25.03 2.62
C PRO A 192 -11.31 -24.00 2.14
N ASP A 193 -12.11 -23.44 3.03
CA ASP A 193 -13.16 -22.46 2.72
C ASP A 193 -12.65 -21.00 2.73
N LEU A 194 -11.41 -20.77 3.19
CA LEU A 194 -10.80 -19.45 3.28
C LEU A 194 -9.68 -19.29 2.26
N THR A 195 -9.40 -18.04 1.92
CA THR A 195 -8.23 -17.61 1.17
C THR A 195 -7.66 -16.34 1.78
N LEU A 196 -6.38 -16.08 1.53
CA LEU A 196 -5.73 -14.81 1.86
C LEU A 196 -5.84 -13.86 0.68
N VAL A 197 -6.31 -12.64 0.92
CA VAL A 197 -6.37 -11.59 -0.10
C VAL A 197 -5.55 -10.38 0.30
N SER A 198 -4.89 -9.76 -0.67
CA SER A 198 -4.10 -8.56 -0.46
C SER A 198 -4.96 -7.39 0.01
N MET A 199 -4.50 -6.70 1.04
CA MET A 199 -5.11 -5.46 1.53
C MET A 199 -4.69 -4.22 0.74
N GLY A 200 -3.76 -4.33 -0.22
CA GLY A 200 -3.18 -3.16 -0.89
C GLY A 200 -2.20 -2.38 -0.01
N ASN A 201 -1.67 -3.02 1.02
CA ASN A 201 -0.66 -2.46 1.91
C ASN A 201 0.62 -3.30 1.81
N TYR A 202 1.71 -2.65 1.47
CA TYR A 202 2.98 -3.28 1.14
C TYR A 202 4.13 -2.63 1.89
N ILE A 203 5.15 -3.42 2.21
CA ILE A 203 6.46 -2.93 2.63
C ILE A 203 7.49 -3.49 1.67
N PHE A 204 8.28 -2.61 1.09
CA PHE A 204 9.33 -2.96 0.15
C PHE A 204 10.69 -2.65 0.76
N ARG A 205 11.65 -3.52 0.55
CA ARG A 205 13.04 -3.14 0.57
C ARG A 205 13.32 -2.25 -0.65
N ARG A 206 13.93 -1.08 -0.44
CA ARG A 206 14.07 -0.05 -1.48
C ARG A 206 14.77 -0.56 -2.74
N ASP A 207 15.91 -1.24 -2.59
CA ASP A 207 16.69 -1.76 -3.72
C ASP A 207 15.88 -2.70 -4.61
N VAL A 208 15.11 -3.62 -4.00
CA VAL A 208 14.22 -4.54 -4.71
C VAL A 208 13.08 -3.81 -5.40
N MET A 209 12.51 -2.81 -4.74
CA MET A 209 11.43 -2.01 -5.32
C MET A 209 11.93 -1.21 -6.54
N GLU A 210 13.07 -0.54 -6.43
CA GLU A 210 13.63 0.25 -7.52
C GLU A 210 13.94 -0.63 -8.75
N GLU A 211 14.57 -1.78 -8.54
CA GLU A 211 14.87 -2.73 -9.62
C GLU A 211 13.59 -3.24 -10.29
N ALA A 212 12.58 -3.66 -9.50
CA ALA A 212 11.34 -4.18 -10.04
C ALA A 212 10.56 -3.11 -10.83
N LEU A 213 10.51 -1.87 -10.34
CA LEU A 213 9.82 -0.77 -11.02
C LEU A 213 10.51 -0.36 -12.32
N ILE A 214 11.85 -0.38 -12.37
CA ILE A 214 12.61 -0.10 -13.59
C ILE A 214 12.34 -1.19 -14.62
N LEU A 215 12.45 -2.47 -14.24
CA LEU A 215 12.19 -3.60 -15.15
C LEU A 215 10.75 -3.57 -15.69
N ASP A 216 9.76 -3.27 -14.82
CA ASP A 216 8.37 -3.14 -15.25
C ASP A 216 8.16 -1.98 -16.22
N SER A 217 8.87 -0.88 -16.04
CA SER A 217 8.74 0.30 -16.91
C SER A 217 9.19 0.07 -18.35
N GLU A 218 10.07 -0.89 -18.57
CA GLU A 218 10.55 -1.29 -19.91
C GLU A 218 9.60 -2.28 -20.60
N ASN A 219 8.64 -2.85 -19.87
CA ASN A 219 7.68 -3.80 -20.42
C ASN A 219 6.45 -3.06 -20.99
N LEU A 220 6.36 -2.97 -22.32
CA LEU A 220 5.28 -2.29 -23.03
C LEU A 220 3.90 -2.95 -22.85
N GLU A 221 3.84 -4.22 -22.47
CA GLU A 221 2.59 -4.95 -22.21
C GLU A 221 2.14 -4.81 -20.75
N SER A 222 2.95 -4.19 -19.90
CA SER A 222 2.61 -3.98 -18.50
C SER A 222 1.53 -2.90 -18.33
N ARG A 223 0.67 -3.11 -17.33
CA ARG A 223 -0.26 -2.09 -16.84
C ARG A 223 0.37 -1.19 -15.78
N HIS A 224 1.63 -1.46 -15.44
CA HIS A 224 2.40 -0.77 -14.41
C HIS A 224 1.65 -0.71 -13.06
N ASP A 225 1.04 -1.85 -12.69
CA ASP A 225 0.29 -2.02 -11.45
C ASP A 225 1.05 -2.90 -10.45
N ILE A 226 1.04 -2.51 -9.17
CA ILE A 226 1.75 -3.27 -8.12
C ILE A 226 1.17 -4.68 -8.02
N GLY A 227 -0.16 -4.80 -7.90
CA GLY A 227 -0.85 -6.09 -7.77
C GLY A 227 -0.69 -6.97 -8.99
N GLY A 228 -0.92 -6.41 -10.17
CA GLY A 228 -0.95 -7.17 -11.43
C GLY A 228 0.43 -7.47 -12.03
N ASN A 229 1.45 -6.67 -11.73
CA ASN A 229 2.75 -6.76 -12.40
C ASN A 229 3.92 -6.96 -11.43
N ILE A 230 4.08 -6.09 -10.40
CA ILE A 230 5.23 -6.11 -9.52
C ILE A 230 5.19 -7.30 -8.56
N ILE A 231 4.05 -7.56 -7.91
CA ILE A 231 3.92 -8.67 -6.97
C ILE A 231 4.16 -10.03 -7.64
N PRO A 232 3.55 -10.35 -8.79
CA PRO A 232 3.85 -11.60 -9.51
C PRO A 232 5.34 -11.74 -9.87
N MET A 233 5.98 -10.66 -10.32
CA MET A 233 7.42 -10.64 -10.63
C MET A 233 8.26 -11.00 -9.40
N LEU A 234 8.06 -10.31 -8.28
CA LEU A 234 8.81 -10.54 -7.04
C LEU A 234 8.49 -11.89 -6.40
N THR A 235 7.26 -12.38 -6.57
CA THR A 235 6.87 -13.74 -6.15
C THR A 235 7.66 -14.81 -6.91
N ALA A 236 7.76 -14.68 -8.23
CA ALA A 236 8.55 -15.59 -9.06
C ALA A 236 10.04 -15.60 -8.70
N GLN A 237 10.56 -14.50 -8.16
CA GLN A 237 11.94 -14.37 -7.65
C GLN A 237 12.11 -14.87 -6.20
N GLY A 238 11.04 -15.35 -5.54
CA GLY A 238 11.07 -15.78 -4.13
C GLY A 238 11.22 -14.63 -3.11
N GLN A 239 10.99 -13.38 -3.53
CA GLN A 239 11.19 -12.18 -2.72
C GLN A 239 9.94 -11.78 -1.90
N ALA A 240 8.79 -12.41 -2.16
CA ALA A 240 7.50 -12.01 -1.60
C ALA A 240 7.13 -12.82 -0.34
N LYS A 241 6.77 -12.11 0.72
CA LYS A 241 6.27 -12.67 1.98
C LYS A 241 4.90 -12.09 2.31
N VAL A 242 4.09 -12.84 3.06
CA VAL A 242 2.80 -12.38 3.55
C VAL A 242 2.89 -11.96 5.02
N TYR A 243 2.16 -10.91 5.38
CA TYR A 243 1.81 -10.57 6.76
C TYR A 243 0.31 -10.82 6.95
N ASP A 244 -0.04 -11.78 7.79
CA ASP A 244 -1.44 -12.08 8.09
C ASP A 244 -1.99 -11.03 9.06
N PHE A 245 -2.95 -10.25 8.60
CA PHE A 245 -3.56 -9.17 9.36
C PHE A 245 -4.30 -9.65 10.62
N ALA A 246 -4.71 -10.93 10.68
CA ALA A 246 -5.30 -11.51 11.88
C ALA A 246 -4.33 -11.48 13.08
N ASN A 247 -3.02 -11.44 12.84
CA ASN A 247 -1.99 -11.35 13.88
C ASN A 247 -1.72 -9.91 14.35
N ASN A 248 -2.33 -8.89 13.70
CA ASN A 248 -2.10 -7.50 14.07
C ASN A 248 -2.91 -7.12 15.30
N VAL A 249 -2.23 -6.65 16.34
CA VAL A 249 -2.85 -6.25 17.61
C VAL A 249 -2.73 -4.75 17.79
N VAL A 250 -3.87 -4.06 17.92
CA VAL A 250 -3.91 -2.63 18.20
C VAL A 250 -4.32 -2.42 19.66
N PRO A 251 -3.65 -1.52 20.41
CA PRO A 251 -4.00 -1.26 21.81
C PRO A 251 -5.49 -0.95 22.00
N GLY A 252 -6.14 -1.66 22.95
CA GLY A 252 -7.56 -1.52 23.25
C GLY A 252 -8.51 -2.34 22.37
N GLU A 253 -7.99 -3.17 21.47
CA GLU A 253 -8.79 -4.18 20.75
C GLU A 253 -8.66 -5.56 21.40
N THR A 254 -9.74 -6.34 21.32
CA THR A 254 -9.65 -7.79 21.55
C THR A 254 -8.99 -8.45 20.33
N PRO A 255 -8.28 -9.59 20.52
CA PRO A 255 -7.78 -10.36 19.38
C PRO A 255 -8.88 -10.61 18.36
N ARG A 256 -8.56 -10.51 17.09
CA ARG A 256 -9.50 -10.76 16.00
C ARG A 256 -9.59 -12.26 15.78
N ASP A 257 -10.81 -12.78 15.81
CA ASP A 257 -11.10 -14.18 15.49
C ASP A 257 -11.01 -14.46 13.99
#